data_2bfc7871f4123c21d80d37bec674ea54
#
_entry.id   2bfc7871f4123c21d80d37bec674ea54
#
_cell.length_a   1.000
_cell.length_b   1.000
_cell.length_c   1.000
_cell.angle_alpha   90.00
_cell.angle_beta   90.00
_cell.angle_gamma   90.00
#
_symmetry.space_group_name_H-M   'P 1'
#
loop_
_entity.id
_entity.type
_entity.pdbx_description
1 polymer ?
#
loop_
_entity_poly.entity_id
_entity_poly.type
_entity_poly.pdbx_seq_one_letter_code
_entity_poly.pdbx_strand_id
1 'polypeptide(L)'
;MHLIIPKNYNPVLNLRDTEIAIKLVKDFFETELARALNLTRVSAPIMVTPDSGLNDNLNGIERPVSFDVLETGETAEIVHSLAKWKRQALKTYGFQPGEGLYTDMNAIRRDETTDNIHSIFVDQWDWEKIITPKQRTMETLQATVRAIYLTLRKTEGFVCAHYPHIKPELPDDITFVSSQELEDLYPDLPLKEREYRAVREYGAVFLTGIGGALRSGQMHDGRAPDYDDWSLNGDILLYDPLLDIALEVSSMGIRVDPDALRRQLAIRGCEERAELPFQKALLNGELPQTMGGGIGQSRMCVYLLRKAHVGEVQASLWPQDVQDACRKANIQLL
;
A
#
# COMPACT_ATOMS: atom_id res chain seq x y z
N MET A 1 19.37 5.77 12.61
CA MET A 1 19.03 5.98 11.20
C MET A 1 19.51 4.78 10.41
N HIS A 2 18.64 4.20 9.60
CA HIS A 2 19.01 3.06 8.75
C HIS A 2 18.99 3.48 7.27
N LEU A 3 19.74 4.54 6.92
CA LEU A 3 19.92 4.94 5.54
C LEU A 3 20.87 3.97 4.84
N ILE A 4 20.39 3.30 3.82
CA ILE A 4 21.18 2.42 2.95
C ILE A 4 21.79 3.27 1.83
N ILE A 5 23.11 3.23 1.72
CA ILE A 5 23.85 3.88 0.63
C ILE A 5 24.45 2.78 -0.25
N PRO A 6 23.90 2.52 -1.45
CA PRO A 6 24.48 1.53 -2.34
C PRO A 6 25.89 1.93 -2.77
N LYS A 7 26.80 0.95 -2.82
CA LYS A 7 28.20 1.19 -3.24
C LYS A 7 28.23 1.69 -4.69
N ASN A 8 28.96 2.81 -4.91
CA ASN A 8 29.14 3.41 -6.24
C ASN A 8 27.82 3.76 -6.92
N TYR A 9 26.80 4.13 -6.16
CA TYR A 9 25.53 4.54 -6.74
C TYR A 9 25.71 5.69 -7.72
N ASN A 10 25.16 5.53 -8.90
CA ASN A 10 25.08 6.57 -9.91
C ASN A 10 23.68 6.50 -10.54
N PRO A 11 22.85 7.55 -10.42
CA PRO A 11 21.49 7.53 -10.96
C PRO A 11 21.52 7.22 -12.46
N VAL A 12 20.70 6.27 -12.89
CA VAL A 12 20.56 5.90 -14.32
C VAL A 12 19.96 7.05 -15.13
N LEU A 13 19.13 7.87 -14.49
CA LEU A 13 18.48 9.05 -15.05
C LEU A 13 18.88 10.29 -14.24
N ASN A 14 19.19 11.39 -14.93
CA ASN A 14 19.36 12.70 -14.28
C ASN A 14 18.02 13.21 -13.72
N LEU A 15 18.03 14.30 -12.95
CA LEU A 15 16.83 14.85 -12.30
C LEU A 15 15.68 15.11 -13.26
N ARG A 16 15.93 15.80 -14.39
CA ARG A 16 14.88 16.12 -15.37
C ARG A 16 14.30 14.88 -16.03
N ASP A 17 15.16 13.94 -16.42
CA ASP A 17 14.71 12.69 -17.05
C ASP A 17 13.98 11.81 -16.03
N THR A 18 14.34 11.89 -14.74
CA THR A 18 13.61 11.24 -13.65
C THR A 18 12.18 11.77 -13.53
N GLU A 19 11.98 13.09 -13.54
CA GLU A 19 10.64 13.70 -13.50
C GLU A 19 9.77 13.27 -14.69
N ILE A 20 10.36 13.23 -15.89
CA ILE A 20 9.68 12.72 -17.10
C ILE A 20 9.32 11.24 -16.93
N ALA A 21 10.24 10.43 -16.41
CA ALA A 21 10.04 9.01 -16.21
C ALA A 21 8.96 8.72 -15.15
N ILE A 22 8.91 9.49 -14.05
CA ILE A 22 7.85 9.38 -13.03
C ILE A 22 6.46 9.53 -13.69
N LYS A 23 6.29 10.54 -14.52
CA LYS A 23 5.02 10.76 -15.24
C LYS A 23 4.68 9.59 -16.17
N LEU A 24 5.67 9.10 -16.94
CA LEU A 24 5.49 7.95 -17.83
C LEU A 24 5.09 6.67 -17.07
N VAL A 25 5.74 6.38 -15.95
CA VAL A 25 5.42 5.24 -15.09
C VAL A 25 4.00 5.34 -14.56
N LYS A 26 3.66 6.52 -13.98
CA LYS A 26 2.37 6.72 -13.34
C LYS A 26 1.22 6.61 -14.34
N ASP A 27 1.29 7.29 -15.48
CA ASP A 27 0.23 7.27 -16.51
C ASP A 27 0.03 5.86 -17.10
N PHE A 28 1.12 5.15 -17.40
CA PHE A 28 1.02 3.82 -17.95
C PHE A 28 0.43 2.83 -16.97
N PHE A 29 0.96 2.81 -15.72
CA PHE A 29 0.51 1.87 -14.71
C PHE A 29 -0.97 2.08 -14.34
N GLU A 30 -1.41 3.30 -14.07
CA GLU A 30 -2.80 3.57 -13.69
C GLU A 30 -3.78 3.21 -14.79
N THR A 31 -3.41 3.46 -16.06
CA THR A 31 -4.25 3.12 -17.21
C THR A 31 -4.40 1.60 -17.35
N GLU A 32 -3.31 0.86 -17.25
CA GLU A 32 -3.34 -0.60 -17.33
C GLU A 32 -4.01 -1.24 -16.10
N LEU A 33 -3.81 -0.69 -14.90
CA LEU A 33 -4.50 -1.13 -13.68
C LEU A 33 -6.01 -0.94 -13.79
N ALA A 34 -6.45 0.23 -14.26
CA ALA A 34 -7.87 0.53 -14.45
C ALA A 34 -8.53 -0.46 -15.42
N ARG A 35 -7.85 -0.80 -16.53
CA ARG A 35 -8.31 -1.82 -17.48
C ARG A 35 -8.35 -3.22 -16.87
N ALA A 36 -7.28 -3.62 -16.17
CA ALA A 36 -7.14 -4.97 -15.62
C ALA A 36 -8.20 -5.28 -14.57
N LEU A 37 -8.57 -4.30 -13.75
CA LEU A 37 -9.48 -4.47 -12.63
C LEU A 37 -10.89 -3.90 -12.88
N ASN A 38 -11.15 -3.27 -14.04
CA ASN A 38 -12.40 -2.56 -14.35
C ASN A 38 -12.68 -1.44 -13.36
N LEU A 39 -11.76 -0.47 -13.27
CA LEU A 39 -11.83 0.64 -12.34
C LEU A 39 -12.11 1.96 -13.07
N THR A 40 -12.90 2.80 -12.42
CA THR A 40 -13.12 4.19 -12.83
C THR A 40 -12.34 5.13 -11.89
N ARG A 41 -11.61 6.09 -12.45
CA ARG A 41 -10.95 7.11 -11.64
C ARG A 41 -11.96 8.06 -11.03
N VAL A 42 -11.87 8.30 -9.72
CA VAL A 42 -12.73 9.23 -8.99
C VAL A 42 -11.91 10.24 -8.18
N SER A 43 -12.51 11.37 -7.84
CA SER A 43 -11.94 12.32 -6.88
C SER A 43 -12.21 11.85 -5.46
N ALA A 44 -11.21 11.93 -4.60
CA ALA A 44 -11.30 11.54 -3.20
C ALA A 44 -10.96 12.72 -2.26
N PRO A 45 -11.43 12.69 -1.02
CA PRO A 45 -11.08 13.71 -0.05
C PRO A 45 -9.61 13.56 0.39
N ILE A 46 -8.93 14.66 0.62
CA ILE A 46 -7.64 14.71 1.30
C ILE A 46 -7.82 14.78 2.82
N MET A 47 -9.00 15.15 3.28
CA MET A 47 -9.34 15.30 4.69
C MET A 47 -10.75 14.81 4.99
N VAL A 48 -10.96 14.37 6.21
CA VAL A 48 -12.26 13.91 6.74
C VAL A 48 -12.43 14.43 8.17
N THR A 49 -13.66 14.43 8.68
CA THR A 49 -13.91 14.73 10.10
C THR A 49 -13.62 13.49 10.96
N PRO A 50 -13.09 13.63 12.18
CA PRO A 50 -12.83 12.52 13.10
C PRO A 50 -14.05 11.65 13.35
N ASP A 51 -15.22 12.27 13.53
CA ASP A 51 -16.48 11.60 13.87
C ASP A 51 -17.07 10.78 12.71
N SER A 52 -16.56 10.94 11.49
CA SER A 52 -17.00 10.13 10.34
C SER A 52 -16.65 8.65 10.46
N GLY A 53 -15.60 8.32 11.23
CA GLY A 53 -15.02 6.98 11.30
C GLY A 53 -14.29 6.55 10.02
N LEU A 54 -14.10 7.46 9.07
CA LEU A 54 -13.52 7.15 7.75
C LEU A 54 -11.99 7.16 7.75
N ASN A 55 -11.35 7.92 8.65
CA ASN A 55 -9.89 7.92 8.69
C ASN A 55 -9.34 6.58 9.17
N ASP A 56 -8.14 6.25 8.70
CA ASP A 56 -7.42 5.04 9.13
C ASP A 56 -6.62 5.36 10.39
N ASN A 57 -6.76 4.51 11.40
CA ASN A 57 -5.99 4.62 12.63
C ASN A 57 -4.66 3.85 12.57
N LEU A 58 -4.32 3.30 11.42
CA LEU A 58 -3.13 2.48 11.19
C LEU A 58 -2.96 1.40 12.30
N ASN A 59 -1.89 1.48 13.08
CA ASN A 59 -1.69 0.61 14.24
C ASN A 59 -2.38 1.10 15.53
N GLY A 60 -2.98 2.30 15.49
CA GLY A 60 -3.71 2.89 16.60
C GLY A 60 -2.87 3.81 17.50
N ILE A 61 -1.61 4.04 17.14
CA ILE A 61 -0.68 4.92 17.88
C ILE A 61 -0.31 6.18 17.09
N GLU A 62 -0.43 6.13 15.77
CA GLU A 62 -0.11 7.23 14.87
C GLU A 62 -1.13 8.35 14.99
N ARG A 63 -0.64 9.58 15.10
CA ARG A 63 -1.48 10.77 15.25
C ARG A 63 -1.79 11.36 13.87
N PRO A 64 -3.07 11.64 13.53
CA PRO A 64 -3.39 12.37 12.32
C PRO A 64 -2.88 13.82 12.37
N VAL A 65 -2.67 14.42 11.21
CA VAL A 65 -2.53 15.87 11.08
C VAL A 65 -3.94 16.46 11.12
N SER A 66 -4.26 17.20 12.17
CA SER A 66 -5.57 17.83 12.35
C SER A 66 -5.44 19.35 12.36
N PHE A 67 -6.50 20.01 11.93
CA PHE A 67 -6.62 21.47 11.92
C PHE A 67 -8.10 21.88 12.03
N ASP A 68 -8.33 23.11 12.48
CA ASP A 68 -9.66 23.72 12.51
C ASP A 68 -10.05 24.30 11.15
N VAL A 69 -11.31 24.16 10.78
CA VAL A 69 -11.89 24.74 9.57
C VAL A 69 -12.75 25.93 9.96
N LEU A 70 -12.27 27.13 9.67
CA LEU A 70 -12.88 28.39 10.11
C LEU A 70 -14.36 28.52 9.71
N GLU A 71 -14.73 28.09 8.50
CA GLU A 71 -16.09 28.29 7.98
C GLU A 71 -17.09 27.33 8.63
N THR A 72 -16.70 26.09 8.91
CA THR A 72 -17.60 25.09 9.49
C THR A 72 -17.51 25.02 11.03
N GLY A 73 -16.41 25.50 11.60
CA GLY A 73 -16.11 25.37 13.04
C GLY A 73 -15.76 23.93 13.46
N GLU A 74 -15.55 23.03 12.50
CA GLU A 74 -15.23 21.62 12.74
C GLU A 74 -13.71 21.39 12.71
N THR A 75 -13.28 20.27 13.28
CA THR A 75 -11.91 19.75 13.09
C THR A 75 -11.89 18.83 11.89
N ALA A 76 -10.91 19.03 11.02
CA ALA A 76 -10.58 18.11 9.92
C ALA A 76 -9.27 17.39 10.18
N GLU A 77 -9.15 16.17 9.68
CA GLU A 77 -7.93 15.36 9.71
C GLU A 77 -7.50 15.01 8.29
N ILE A 78 -6.22 15.19 7.99
CA ILE A 78 -5.63 14.65 6.75
C ILE A 78 -5.72 13.12 6.83
N VAL A 79 -6.15 12.49 5.75
CA VAL A 79 -6.31 11.03 5.70
C VAL A 79 -4.96 10.30 5.85
N HIS A 80 -4.97 9.17 6.55
CA HIS A 80 -3.86 8.20 6.55
C HIS A 80 -4.03 7.12 5.47
N SER A 81 -5.28 6.77 5.14
CA SER A 81 -5.68 5.95 4.00
C SER A 81 -7.14 6.22 3.63
N LEU A 82 -7.56 5.76 2.46
CA LEU A 82 -8.94 5.88 1.97
C LEU A 82 -9.70 4.54 1.99
N ALA A 83 -9.19 3.53 2.67
CA ALA A 83 -9.74 2.17 2.64
C ALA A 83 -11.24 2.13 2.96
N LYS A 84 -11.68 2.84 3.98
CA LYS A 84 -13.09 2.91 4.39
C LYS A 84 -13.92 3.82 3.49
N TRP A 85 -13.38 4.98 3.13
CA TRP A 85 -14.04 5.93 2.25
C TRP A 85 -14.37 5.33 0.89
N LYS A 86 -13.46 4.61 0.26
CA LYS A 86 -13.65 3.98 -1.06
C LYS A 86 -14.85 3.05 -1.09
N ARG A 87 -15.02 2.22 -0.06
CA ARG A 87 -16.16 1.30 0.07
C ARG A 87 -17.48 2.05 0.15
N GLN A 88 -17.52 3.15 0.91
CA GLN A 88 -18.69 4.03 0.99
C GLN A 88 -18.95 4.75 -0.35
N ALA A 89 -17.90 5.23 -1.01
CA ALA A 89 -17.99 5.90 -2.31
C ALA A 89 -18.58 4.99 -3.40
N LEU A 90 -18.20 3.71 -3.43
CA LEU A 90 -18.80 2.72 -4.36
C LEU A 90 -20.32 2.65 -4.22
N LYS A 91 -20.84 2.62 -2.96
CA LYS A 91 -22.28 2.66 -2.69
C LYS A 91 -22.88 3.99 -3.17
N THR A 92 -22.29 5.10 -2.76
CA THR A 92 -22.81 6.45 -3.03
C THR A 92 -22.87 6.75 -4.52
N TYR A 93 -21.90 6.29 -5.29
CA TYR A 93 -21.82 6.52 -6.74
C TYR A 93 -22.54 5.45 -7.56
N GLY A 94 -23.15 4.45 -6.93
CA GLY A 94 -24.01 3.46 -7.60
C GLY A 94 -23.25 2.41 -8.41
N PHE A 95 -21.99 2.10 -8.06
CA PHE A 95 -21.21 1.05 -8.71
C PHE A 95 -21.87 -0.33 -8.53
N GLN A 96 -21.66 -1.22 -9.50
CA GLN A 96 -22.26 -2.56 -9.54
C GLN A 96 -21.21 -3.66 -9.30
N PRO A 97 -21.61 -4.88 -8.95
CA PRO A 97 -20.69 -6.02 -8.82
C PRO A 97 -19.82 -6.20 -10.07
N GLY A 98 -18.51 -6.30 -9.86
CA GLY A 98 -17.50 -6.39 -10.92
C GLY A 98 -16.94 -5.05 -11.36
N GLU A 99 -17.51 -3.93 -10.94
CA GLU A 99 -16.99 -2.58 -11.15
C GLU A 99 -16.23 -2.09 -9.93
N GLY A 100 -15.34 -1.13 -10.12
CA GLY A 100 -14.56 -0.53 -9.05
C GLY A 100 -14.15 0.90 -9.36
N LEU A 101 -13.51 1.51 -8.37
CA LEU A 101 -12.92 2.84 -8.46
C LEU A 101 -11.45 2.82 -8.07
N TYR A 102 -10.72 3.83 -8.53
CA TYR A 102 -9.41 4.19 -7.98
C TYR A 102 -9.26 5.69 -7.88
N THR A 103 -8.32 6.11 -7.08
CA THR A 103 -7.97 7.53 -6.91
C THR A 103 -6.48 7.68 -6.64
N ASP A 104 -5.95 8.86 -6.94
CA ASP A 104 -4.62 9.28 -6.51
C ASP A 104 -4.73 9.79 -5.07
N MET A 105 -4.48 8.92 -4.11
CA MET A 105 -4.48 9.26 -2.70
C MET A 105 -3.20 9.97 -2.32
N ASN A 106 -3.33 11.07 -1.58
CA ASN A 106 -2.23 11.74 -0.90
C ASN A 106 -2.52 11.74 0.61
N ALA A 107 -1.58 11.26 1.40
CA ALA A 107 -1.69 11.18 2.85
C ALA A 107 -0.45 11.78 3.54
N ILE A 108 -0.61 12.21 4.78
CA ILE A 108 0.48 12.67 5.62
C ILE A 108 0.52 11.82 6.89
N ARG A 109 1.63 11.11 7.08
CA ARG A 109 1.92 10.31 8.28
C ARG A 109 2.97 11.04 9.10
N ARG A 110 2.53 11.98 9.93
CA ARG A 110 3.40 12.91 10.66
C ARG A 110 4.40 12.26 11.61
N ASP A 111 4.11 11.04 12.08
CA ASP A 111 4.94 10.29 13.01
C ASP A 111 5.79 9.21 12.31
N GLU A 112 5.85 9.23 10.96
CA GLU A 112 6.64 8.26 10.18
C GLU A 112 8.15 8.44 10.39
N THR A 113 8.85 7.34 10.59
CA THR A 113 10.31 7.32 10.59
C THR A 113 10.80 7.21 9.16
N THR A 114 11.42 8.28 8.66
CA THR A 114 11.89 8.34 7.27
C THR A 114 13.15 7.50 7.05
N ASP A 115 13.21 6.80 5.90
CA ASP A 115 14.34 6.05 5.42
C ASP A 115 14.38 6.03 3.88
N ASN A 116 15.05 5.05 3.25
CA ASN A 116 15.14 4.95 1.79
C ASN A 116 13.78 4.81 1.09
N ILE A 117 12.77 4.24 1.76
CA ILE A 117 11.45 3.90 1.18
C ILE A 117 10.27 4.45 1.96
N HIS A 118 10.51 5.09 3.12
CA HIS A 118 9.48 5.72 3.95
C HIS A 118 9.62 7.24 3.95
N SER A 119 8.50 7.92 3.75
CA SER A 119 8.34 9.37 3.78
C SER A 119 7.12 9.75 4.62
N ILE A 120 7.12 10.94 5.19
CA ILE A 120 5.92 11.50 5.83
C ILE A 120 4.79 11.77 4.83
N PHE A 121 5.12 11.97 3.55
CA PHE A 121 4.16 12.05 2.46
C PHE A 121 4.00 10.69 1.80
N VAL A 122 2.77 10.21 1.71
CA VAL A 122 2.42 8.91 1.11
C VAL A 122 1.49 9.15 -0.08
N ASP A 123 1.88 8.64 -1.24
CA ASP A 123 1.07 8.65 -2.46
C ASP A 123 0.75 7.23 -2.93
N GLN A 124 -0.53 6.95 -3.21
CA GLN A 124 -0.98 5.63 -3.64
C GLN A 124 -1.99 5.73 -4.79
N TRP A 125 -1.97 4.76 -5.69
CA TRP A 125 -3.19 4.38 -6.40
C TRP A 125 -4.02 3.55 -5.43
N ASP A 126 -5.02 4.19 -4.87
CA ASP A 126 -5.88 3.59 -3.87
C ASP A 126 -7.16 3.11 -4.56
N TRP A 127 -7.39 1.81 -4.61
CA TRP A 127 -8.44 1.19 -5.40
C TRP A 127 -9.39 0.34 -4.56
N GLU A 128 -10.63 0.17 -5.05
CA GLU A 128 -11.67 -0.65 -4.42
C GLU A 128 -12.62 -1.18 -5.49
N LYS A 129 -13.03 -2.45 -5.39
CA LYS A 129 -13.90 -3.11 -6.34
C LYS A 129 -15.01 -3.88 -5.62
N ILE A 130 -16.24 -3.81 -6.14
CA ILE A 130 -17.36 -4.60 -5.63
C ILE A 130 -17.22 -6.05 -6.10
N ILE A 131 -17.31 -6.97 -5.15
CA ILE A 131 -17.34 -8.41 -5.38
C ILE A 131 -18.66 -9.00 -4.87
N THR A 132 -19.05 -10.14 -5.41
CA THR A 132 -20.19 -10.89 -4.88
C THR A 132 -19.78 -11.67 -3.61
N PRO A 133 -20.72 -12.05 -2.73
CA PRO A 133 -20.40 -12.92 -1.58
C PRO A 133 -19.71 -14.24 -1.96
N LYS A 134 -20.01 -14.81 -3.13
CA LYS A 134 -19.37 -16.01 -3.64
C LYS A 134 -17.90 -15.82 -4.02
N GLN A 135 -17.50 -14.58 -4.31
CA GLN A 135 -16.11 -14.21 -4.64
C GLN A 135 -15.28 -13.87 -3.41
N ARG A 136 -15.82 -13.99 -2.21
CA ARG A 136 -15.09 -13.78 -0.95
C ARG A 136 -14.23 -15.01 -0.64
N THR A 137 -13.19 -15.21 -1.46
CA THR A 137 -12.33 -16.40 -1.39
C THR A 137 -10.86 -16.03 -1.66
N MET A 138 -9.94 -16.89 -1.21
CA MET A 138 -8.51 -16.75 -1.46
C MET A 138 -8.19 -16.81 -2.96
N GLU A 139 -8.91 -17.63 -3.72
CA GLU A 139 -8.72 -17.74 -5.18
C GLU A 139 -9.04 -16.41 -5.89
N THR A 140 -10.09 -15.71 -5.46
CA THR A 140 -10.41 -14.37 -5.99
C THR A 140 -9.32 -13.36 -5.65
N LEU A 141 -8.80 -13.38 -4.41
CA LEU A 141 -7.69 -12.54 -4.00
C LEU A 141 -6.45 -12.82 -4.85
N GLN A 142 -6.05 -14.08 -4.97
CA GLN A 142 -4.89 -14.49 -5.76
C GLN A 142 -5.01 -14.12 -7.25
N ALA A 143 -6.18 -14.30 -7.85
CA ALA A 143 -6.42 -13.91 -9.23
C ALA A 143 -6.24 -12.39 -9.43
N THR A 144 -6.71 -11.58 -8.47
CA THR A 144 -6.55 -10.12 -8.53
C THR A 144 -5.09 -9.71 -8.32
N VAL A 145 -4.38 -10.35 -7.40
CA VAL A 145 -2.94 -10.13 -7.21
C VAL A 145 -2.15 -10.41 -8.49
N ARG A 146 -2.43 -11.53 -9.17
CA ARG A 146 -1.79 -11.85 -10.46
C ARG A 146 -2.10 -10.80 -11.53
N ALA A 147 -3.32 -10.26 -11.59
CA ALA A 147 -3.67 -9.20 -12.53
C ALA A 147 -2.89 -7.90 -12.26
N ILE A 148 -2.72 -7.52 -10.98
CA ILE A 148 -1.90 -6.37 -10.57
C ILE A 148 -0.43 -6.63 -10.89
N TYR A 149 0.08 -7.81 -10.57
CA TYR A 149 1.47 -8.18 -10.84
C TYR A 149 1.79 -8.19 -12.34
N LEU A 150 0.88 -8.71 -13.17
CA LEU A 150 1.03 -8.65 -14.62
C LEU A 150 1.06 -7.20 -15.13
N THR A 151 0.27 -6.31 -14.53
CA THR A 151 0.30 -4.87 -14.85
C THR A 151 1.65 -4.25 -14.48
N LEU A 152 2.20 -4.62 -13.33
CA LEU A 152 3.53 -4.20 -12.90
C LEU A 152 4.62 -4.66 -13.87
N ARG A 153 4.60 -5.92 -14.30
CA ARG A 153 5.53 -6.45 -15.30
C ARG A 153 5.43 -5.73 -16.66
N LYS A 154 4.21 -5.45 -17.12
CA LYS A 154 4.00 -4.65 -18.33
C LYS A 154 4.62 -3.26 -18.21
N THR A 155 4.46 -2.64 -17.02
CA THR A 155 5.04 -1.32 -16.74
C THR A 155 6.56 -1.38 -16.72
N GLU A 156 7.16 -2.40 -16.14
CA GLU A 156 8.61 -2.62 -16.20
C GLU A 156 9.09 -2.75 -17.65
N GLY A 157 8.42 -3.56 -18.46
CA GLY A 157 8.73 -3.70 -19.89
C GLY A 157 8.61 -2.39 -20.65
N PHE A 158 7.59 -1.58 -20.34
CA PHE A 158 7.42 -0.24 -20.92
C PHE A 158 8.55 0.71 -20.53
N VAL A 159 8.97 0.71 -19.26
CA VAL A 159 10.11 1.50 -18.78
C VAL A 159 11.40 1.08 -19.45
N CYS A 160 11.69 -0.22 -19.53
CA CYS A 160 12.89 -0.75 -20.18
C CYS A 160 12.96 -0.41 -21.67
N ALA A 161 11.81 -0.35 -22.36
CA ALA A 161 11.73 0.04 -23.77
C ALA A 161 12.07 1.54 -23.96
N HIS A 162 11.66 2.41 -23.02
CA HIS A 162 11.96 3.85 -23.07
C HIS A 162 13.37 4.18 -22.57
N TYR A 163 13.86 3.42 -21.60
CA TYR A 163 15.17 3.62 -20.96
C TYR A 163 16.01 2.31 -21.06
N PRO A 164 16.67 2.02 -22.18
CA PRO A 164 17.35 0.74 -22.45
C PRO A 164 18.48 0.37 -21.46
N HIS A 165 18.94 1.34 -20.65
CA HIS A 165 19.94 1.08 -19.59
C HIS A 165 19.29 0.42 -18.36
N ILE A 166 17.99 0.59 -18.15
CA ILE A 166 17.22 -0.09 -17.11
C ILE A 166 16.91 -1.50 -17.61
N LYS A 167 17.24 -2.51 -16.82
CA LYS A 167 17.00 -3.92 -17.17
C LYS A 167 15.84 -4.48 -16.34
N PRO A 168 15.05 -5.42 -16.92
CA PRO A 168 13.97 -6.05 -16.17
C PRO A 168 14.53 -6.92 -15.03
N GLU A 169 13.85 -6.91 -13.89
CA GLU A 169 14.22 -7.66 -12.68
C GLU A 169 13.06 -8.48 -12.11
N LEU A 170 11.81 -8.19 -12.52
CA LEU A 170 10.66 -8.90 -12.04
C LEU A 170 10.61 -10.33 -12.60
N PRO A 171 10.40 -11.36 -11.75
CA PRO A 171 10.19 -12.73 -12.18
C PRO A 171 8.90 -12.88 -13.00
N ASP A 172 8.77 -14.01 -13.70
CA ASP A 172 7.62 -14.27 -14.58
C ASP A 172 6.28 -14.37 -13.86
N ASP A 173 6.25 -14.84 -12.63
CA ASP A 173 5.06 -14.92 -11.79
C ASP A 173 5.39 -14.54 -10.35
N ILE A 174 4.36 -14.20 -9.58
CA ILE A 174 4.45 -13.89 -8.16
C ILE A 174 4.18 -15.16 -7.32
N THR A 175 5.02 -15.39 -6.31
CA THR A 175 4.87 -16.53 -5.40
C THR A 175 3.95 -16.16 -4.23
N PHE A 176 3.00 -17.05 -3.88
CA PHE A 176 2.12 -16.88 -2.74
C PHE A 176 2.67 -17.63 -1.54
N VAL A 177 2.86 -16.93 -0.44
CA VAL A 177 3.35 -17.48 0.84
C VAL A 177 2.50 -16.90 1.97
N SER A 178 2.13 -17.71 2.95
CA SER A 178 1.46 -17.20 4.15
C SER A 178 2.46 -16.78 5.22
N SER A 179 2.07 -15.85 6.08
CA SER A 179 2.86 -15.45 7.24
C SER A 179 3.19 -16.63 8.17
N GLN A 180 2.27 -17.63 8.23
CA GLN A 180 2.50 -18.84 8.99
C GLN A 180 3.55 -19.76 8.35
N GLU A 181 3.54 -19.90 7.02
CA GLU A 181 4.59 -20.66 6.30
C GLU A 181 5.96 -20.02 6.50
N LEU A 182 6.06 -18.69 6.52
CA LEU A 182 7.33 -18.01 6.83
C LEU A 182 7.79 -18.25 8.26
N GLU A 183 6.86 -18.30 9.23
CA GLU A 183 7.21 -18.66 10.59
C GLU A 183 7.72 -20.10 10.69
N ASP A 184 7.05 -21.04 10.00
CA ASP A 184 7.44 -22.46 10.01
C ASP A 184 8.81 -22.68 9.34
N LEU A 185 9.11 -21.94 8.24
CA LEU A 185 10.39 -22.03 7.54
C LEU A 185 11.55 -21.35 8.30
N TYR A 186 11.27 -20.24 8.98
CA TYR A 186 12.27 -19.42 9.63
C TYR A 186 11.85 -19.04 11.07
N PRO A 187 11.67 -20.03 11.98
CA PRO A 187 11.10 -19.78 13.31
C PRO A 187 11.95 -18.80 14.15
N ASP A 188 13.25 -18.84 14.00
CA ASP A 188 14.21 -18.05 14.80
C ASP A 188 14.51 -16.67 14.21
N LEU A 189 14.00 -16.34 13.00
CA LEU A 189 14.28 -15.06 12.37
C LEU A 189 13.23 -14.00 12.76
N PRO A 190 13.67 -12.72 12.88
CA PRO A 190 12.75 -11.60 12.99
C PRO A 190 11.81 -11.51 11.77
N LEU A 191 10.62 -10.95 11.93
CA LEU A 191 9.56 -10.89 10.90
C LEU A 191 10.07 -10.30 9.58
N LYS A 192 10.73 -9.15 9.61
CA LYS A 192 11.26 -8.49 8.40
C LYS A 192 12.40 -9.29 7.73
N GLU A 193 13.16 -10.07 8.49
CA GLU A 193 14.17 -10.97 7.91
C GLU A 193 13.49 -12.16 7.21
N ARG A 194 12.35 -12.65 7.71
CA ARG A 194 11.56 -13.69 7.03
C ARG A 194 11.05 -13.20 5.67
N GLU A 195 10.51 -11.98 5.61
CA GLU A 195 10.11 -11.33 4.35
C GLU A 195 11.28 -11.21 3.38
N TYR A 196 12.42 -10.71 3.86
CA TYR A 196 13.63 -10.56 3.06
C TYR A 196 14.10 -11.90 2.47
N ARG A 197 14.10 -12.98 3.26
CA ARG A 197 14.45 -14.32 2.77
C ARG A 197 13.53 -14.78 1.67
N ALA A 198 12.22 -14.60 1.84
CA ALA A 198 11.24 -14.99 0.84
C ALA A 198 11.42 -14.22 -0.47
N VAL A 199 11.52 -12.89 -0.43
CA VAL A 199 11.69 -12.11 -1.67
C VAL A 199 13.04 -12.36 -2.33
N ARG A 200 14.09 -12.60 -1.55
CA ARG A 200 15.40 -12.92 -2.09
C ARG A 200 15.44 -14.27 -2.82
N GLU A 201 14.63 -15.23 -2.38
CA GLU A 201 14.49 -16.54 -3.02
C GLU A 201 13.58 -16.48 -4.26
N TYR A 202 12.43 -15.80 -4.16
CA TYR A 202 11.39 -15.84 -5.19
C TYR A 202 11.33 -14.58 -6.08
N GLY A 203 12.01 -13.50 -5.73
CA GLY A 203 12.01 -12.21 -6.43
C GLY A 203 10.74 -11.37 -6.21
N ALA A 204 9.57 -12.00 -6.21
CA ALA A 204 8.28 -11.37 -5.92
C ALA A 204 7.38 -12.31 -5.13
N VAL A 205 6.80 -11.82 -4.03
CA VAL A 205 5.97 -12.59 -3.10
C VAL A 205 4.69 -11.83 -2.79
N PHE A 206 3.57 -12.55 -2.74
CA PHE A 206 2.36 -12.08 -2.07
C PHE A 206 2.27 -12.78 -0.72
N LEU A 207 2.55 -12.03 0.35
CA LEU A 207 2.52 -12.51 1.72
C LEU A 207 1.11 -12.40 2.28
N THR A 208 0.46 -13.54 2.59
CA THR A 208 -0.93 -13.58 3.06
C THR A 208 -1.06 -13.77 4.56
N GLY A 209 -2.25 -13.46 5.11
CA GLY A 209 -2.61 -13.76 6.49
C GLY A 209 -1.97 -12.83 7.51
N ILE A 210 -2.01 -11.51 7.25
CA ILE A 210 -1.40 -10.49 8.10
C ILE A 210 -2.47 -9.89 9.03
N GLY A 211 -2.11 -9.69 10.32
CA GLY A 211 -2.96 -9.07 11.34
C GLY A 211 -3.46 -10.04 12.42
N GLY A 212 -3.59 -11.33 12.10
CA GLY A 212 -3.93 -12.37 13.05
C GLY A 212 -2.71 -12.94 13.80
N ALA A 213 -2.94 -13.63 14.91
CA ALA A 213 -1.89 -14.34 15.64
C ALA A 213 -1.44 -15.58 14.87
N LEU A 214 -0.12 -15.76 14.77
CA LEU A 214 0.53 -16.97 14.28
C LEU A 214 0.50 -18.07 15.35
N ARG A 215 0.95 -19.29 15.04
CA ARG A 215 0.99 -20.41 16.00
C ARG A 215 1.86 -20.14 17.22
N SER A 216 2.88 -19.30 17.10
CA SER A 216 3.69 -18.83 18.22
C SER A 216 2.94 -17.88 19.15
N GLY A 217 1.77 -17.37 18.76
CA GLY A 217 1.04 -16.30 19.45
C GLY A 217 1.48 -14.90 19.05
N GLN A 218 2.53 -14.75 18.23
CA GLN A 218 2.95 -13.46 17.70
C GLN A 218 2.11 -13.08 16.46
N MET A 219 1.97 -11.81 16.17
CA MET A 219 1.46 -11.34 14.89
C MET A 219 2.62 -11.11 13.94
N HIS A 220 2.41 -11.41 12.65
CA HIS A 220 3.43 -11.10 11.64
C HIS A 220 3.62 -9.58 11.50
N ASP A 221 2.51 -8.85 11.41
CA ASP A 221 2.51 -7.38 11.39
C ASP A 221 1.16 -6.85 11.90
N GLY A 222 1.13 -5.57 12.31
CA GLY A 222 -0.10 -4.90 12.70
C GLY A 222 -1.01 -4.61 11.50
N ARG A 223 -2.33 -4.76 11.69
CA ARG A 223 -3.35 -4.31 10.73
C ARG A 223 -4.53 -3.71 11.47
N ALA A 224 -5.10 -2.64 10.92
CA ALA A 224 -6.35 -2.11 11.42
C ALA A 224 -7.46 -3.18 11.34
N PRO A 225 -8.37 -3.23 12.33
CA PRO A 225 -9.37 -4.29 12.39
C PRO A 225 -10.59 -4.07 11.52
N ASP A 226 -10.74 -2.90 10.89
CA ASP A 226 -12.01 -2.41 10.39
C ASP A 226 -12.09 -2.21 8.86
N TYR A 227 -11.12 -2.73 8.10
CA TYR A 227 -11.24 -2.74 6.64
C TYR A 227 -10.83 -4.07 5.99
N ASP A 228 -9.63 -4.64 6.18
CA ASP A 228 -9.25 -5.93 5.60
C ASP A 228 -9.61 -7.10 6.50
N ASP A 229 -10.15 -8.18 5.94
CA ASP A 229 -10.21 -9.47 6.63
C ASP A 229 -8.81 -10.07 6.69
N TRP A 230 -8.28 -10.25 7.89
CA TRP A 230 -6.92 -10.75 8.11
C TRP A 230 -6.67 -12.16 7.56
N SER A 231 -7.72 -12.93 7.30
CA SER A 231 -7.61 -14.24 6.65
C SER A 231 -7.59 -14.15 5.11
N LEU A 232 -7.91 -12.98 4.53
CA LEU A 232 -8.07 -12.74 3.09
C LEU A 232 -7.36 -11.46 2.65
N ASN A 233 -6.20 -11.17 3.22
CA ASN A 233 -5.36 -10.02 2.92
C ASN A 233 -3.93 -10.43 2.62
N GLY A 234 -3.13 -9.46 2.25
CA GLY A 234 -1.69 -9.64 2.10
C GLY A 234 -1.01 -8.45 1.42
N ASP A 235 0.31 -8.56 1.34
CA ASP A 235 1.19 -7.53 0.78
C ASP A 235 1.97 -8.08 -0.42
N ILE A 236 2.09 -7.26 -1.47
CA ILE A 236 3.01 -7.52 -2.58
C ILE A 236 4.38 -7.00 -2.18
N LEU A 237 5.31 -7.92 -2.01
CA LEU A 237 6.70 -7.66 -1.68
C LEU A 237 7.59 -8.00 -2.88
N LEU A 238 8.50 -7.11 -3.23
CA LEU A 238 9.49 -7.31 -4.30
C LEU A 238 10.89 -7.33 -3.69
N TYR A 239 11.78 -8.13 -4.25
CA TYR A 239 13.19 -8.00 -3.95
C TYR A 239 13.75 -6.79 -4.68
N ASP A 240 14.26 -5.80 -3.95
CA ASP A 240 14.99 -4.67 -4.53
C ASP A 240 16.50 -4.96 -4.47
N PRO A 241 17.14 -5.29 -5.60
CA PRO A 241 18.55 -5.64 -5.62
C PRO A 241 19.48 -4.44 -5.43
N LEU A 242 19.02 -3.21 -5.67
CA LEU A 242 19.81 -2.00 -5.46
C LEU A 242 20.01 -1.72 -3.98
N LEU A 243 18.93 -1.85 -3.21
CA LEU A 243 18.94 -1.62 -1.76
C LEU A 243 19.16 -2.90 -0.96
N ASP A 244 19.07 -4.08 -1.58
CA ASP A 244 19.12 -5.41 -0.96
C ASP A 244 18.08 -5.55 0.17
N ILE A 245 16.81 -5.24 -0.16
CA ILE A 245 15.68 -5.27 0.79
C ILE A 245 14.44 -5.97 0.21
N ALA A 246 13.52 -6.32 1.11
CA ALA A 246 12.12 -6.56 0.76
C ALA A 246 11.39 -5.22 0.64
N LEU A 247 10.93 -4.88 -0.55
CA LEU A 247 10.18 -3.66 -0.83
C LEU A 247 8.68 -3.99 -0.92
N GLU A 248 7.89 -3.55 0.05
CA GLU A 248 6.44 -3.58 -0.02
C GLU A 248 5.95 -2.51 -1.00
N VAL A 249 5.27 -2.93 -2.06
CA VAL A 249 4.69 -2.02 -3.07
C VAL A 249 3.18 -1.90 -2.99
N SER A 250 2.50 -2.86 -2.37
CA SER A 250 1.04 -2.84 -2.22
C SER A 250 0.60 -3.63 -0.99
N SER A 251 -0.38 -3.08 -0.27
CA SER A 251 -1.17 -3.81 0.72
C SER A 251 -2.62 -3.88 0.25
N MET A 252 -3.25 -5.05 0.29
CA MET A 252 -4.59 -5.27 -0.22
C MET A 252 -5.30 -6.45 0.45
N GLY A 253 -6.63 -6.47 0.34
CA GLY A 253 -7.42 -7.58 0.87
C GLY A 253 -8.86 -7.58 0.41
N ILE A 254 -9.54 -8.69 0.66
CA ILE A 254 -10.99 -8.74 0.68
C ILE A 254 -11.44 -8.10 1.99
N ARG A 255 -12.38 -7.17 1.88
CA ARG A 255 -12.79 -6.36 3.03
C ARG A 255 -13.62 -7.19 4.01
N VAL A 256 -13.56 -6.78 5.27
CA VAL A 256 -14.36 -7.41 6.34
C VAL A 256 -15.84 -7.46 5.98
N ASP A 257 -16.48 -8.57 6.28
CA ASP A 257 -17.92 -8.67 6.44
C ASP A 257 -18.31 -8.35 7.90
N PRO A 258 -19.60 -8.31 8.25
CA PRO A 258 -20.02 -8.03 9.64
C PRO A 258 -19.40 -8.96 10.68
N ASP A 259 -19.22 -10.24 10.37
CA ASP A 259 -18.67 -11.22 11.32
C ASP A 259 -17.16 -11.07 11.50
N ALA A 260 -16.42 -10.84 10.41
CA ALA A 260 -14.99 -10.53 10.46
C ALA A 260 -14.74 -9.22 11.21
N LEU A 261 -15.57 -8.18 10.97
CA LEU A 261 -15.44 -6.91 11.68
C LEU A 261 -15.61 -7.10 13.20
N ARG A 262 -16.68 -7.74 13.64
CA ARG A 262 -16.92 -7.98 15.09
C ARG A 262 -15.76 -8.75 15.72
N ARG A 263 -15.32 -9.82 15.07
CA ARG A 263 -14.21 -10.65 15.53
C ARG A 263 -12.91 -9.85 15.66
N GLN A 264 -12.56 -9.06 14.65
CA GLN A 264 -11.32 -8.30 14.63
C GLN A 264 -11.31 -7.14 15.61
N LEU A 265 -12.44 -6.43 15.77
CA LEU A 265 -12.59 -5.39 16.80
C LEU A 265 -12.39 -5.98 18.21
N ALA A 266 -12.99 -7.13 18.50
CA ALA A 266 -12.84 -7.82 19.78
C ALA A 266 -11.38 -8.27 20.03
N ILE A 267 -10.69 -8.82 19.02
CA ILE A 267 -9.26 -9.19 19.14
C ILE A 267 -8.38 -7.98 19.44
N ARG A 268 -8.74 -6.79 18.91
CA ARG A 268 -8.00 -5.54 19.15
C ARG A 268 -8.46 -4.78 20.40
N GLY A 269 -9.54 -5.22 21.07
CA GLY A 269 -10.10 -4.55 22.24
C GLY A 269 -10.59 -3.12 21.96
N CYS A 270 -11.23 -2.93 20.79
CA CYS A 270 -11.74 -1.64 20.34
C CYS A 270 -13.17 -1.74 19.78
N GLU A 271 -14.02 -2.51 20.50
CA GLU A 271 -15.41 -2.80 20.11
C GLU A 271 -16.25 -1.53 20.04
N GLU A 272 -15.89 -0.47 20.77
CA GLU A 272 -16.55 0.84 20.73
C GLU A 272 -16.58 1.45 19.33
N ARG A 273 -15.62 1.10 18.46
CA ARG A 273 -15.61 1.55 17.05
C ARG A 273 -16.81 1.05 16.24
N ALA A 274 -17.48 -0.01 16.69
CA ALA A 274 -18.72 -0.49 16.07
C ALA A 274 -19.82 0.59 16.05
N GLU A 275 -19.73 1.59 16.94
CA GLU A 275 -20.69 2.70 17.03
C GLU A 275 -20.42 3.84 16.03
N LEU A 276 -19.26 3.85 15.36
CA LEU A 276 -18.95 4.87 14.36
C LEU A 276 -19.81 4.68 13.08
N PRO A 277 -20.11 5.75 12.34
CA PRO A 277 -21.04 5.71 11.21
C PRO A 277 -20.68 4.69 10.14
N PHE A 278 -19.41 4.58 9.76
CA PHE A 278 -18.95 3.61 8.76
C PHE A 278 -19.15 2.17 9.23
N GLN A 279 -18.71 1.85 10.46
CA GLN A 279 -18.80 0.51 11.03
C GLN A 279 -20.26 0.10 11.26
N LYS A 280 -21.11 1.01 11.71
CA LYS A 280 -22.58 0.78 11.79
C LYS A 280 -23.19 0.43 10.45
N ALA A 281 -22.90 1.22 9.39
CA ALA A 281 -23.39 0.96 8.06
C ALA A 281 -22.96 -0.42 7.53
N LEU A 282 -21.72 -0.84 7.84
CA LEU A 282 -21.22 -2.16 7.50
C LEU A 282 -21.97 -3.27 8.26
N LEU A 283 -22.11 -3.12 9.57
CA LEU A 283 -22.79 -4.10 10.44
C LEU A 283 -24.27 -4.28 10.09
N ASN A 284 -24.91 -3.22 9.60
CA ASN A 284 -26.29 -3.23 9.13
C ASN A 284 -26.45 -3.79 7.70
N GLY A 285 -25.34 -4.19 7.04
CA GLY A 285 -25.37 -4.70 5.66
C GLY A 285 -25.69 -3.63 4.61
N GLU A 286 -25.44 -2.37 4.93
CA GLU A 286 -25.71 -1.25 4.03
C GLU A 286 -24.61 -0.99 3.01
N LEU A 287 -23.40 -1.52 3.22
CA LEU A 287 -22.25 -1.37 2.35
C LEU A 287 -22.04 -2.62 1.49
N PRO A 288 -21.60 -2.47 0.22
CA PRO A 288 -21.34 -3.61 -0.65
C PRO A 288 -20.16 -4.45 -0.12
N GLN A 289 -20.13 -5.74 -0.46
CA GLN A 289 -18.94 -6.56 -0.26
C GLN A 289 -17.88 -6.14 -1.29
N THR A 290 -16.67 -5.88 -0.82
CA THR A 290 -15.60 -5.34 -1.67
C THR A 290 -14.26 -6.01 -1.41
N MET A 291 -13.34 -5.78 -2.32
CA MET A 291 -11.91 -5.96 -2.16
C MET A 291 -11.20 -4.70 -2.62
N GLY A 292 -10.05 -4.42 -2.06
CA GLY A 292 -9.30 -3.24 -2.44
C GLY A 292 -7.92 -3.19 -1.83
N GLY A 293 -7.18 -2.14 -2.14
CA GLY A 293 -5.82 -1.96 -1.67
C GLY A 293 -5.25 -0.61 -2.07
N GLY A 294 -4.04 -0.35 -1.58
CA GLY A 294 -3.21 0.78 -1.99
C GLY A 294 -1.94 0.27 -2.65
N ILE A 295 -1.55 0.90 -3.75
CA ILE A 295 -0.28 0.63 -4.45
C ILE A 295 0.55 1.90 -4.38
N GLY A 296 1.72 1.83 -3.73
CA GLY A 296 2.59 2.98 -3.51
C GLY A 296 3.16 3.53 -4.81
N GLN A 297 2.75 4.74 -5.21
CA GLN A 297 3.20 5.36 -6.46
C GLN A 297 4.69 5.64 -6.44
N SER A 298 5.18 6.29 -5.37
CA SER A 298 6.60 6.62 -5.22
C SER A 298 7.46 5.37 -5.04
N ARG A 299 7.02 4.37 -4.27
CA ARG A 299 7.75 3.09 -4.13
C ARG A 299 7.87 2.35 -5.47
N MET A 300 6.82 2.35 -6.29
CA MET A 300 6.87 1.82 -7.64
C MET A 300 7.88 2.55 -8.51
N CYS A 301 7.95 3.88 -8.44
CA CYS A 301 8.95 4.67 -9.16
C CYS A 301 10.36 4.38 -8.65
N VAL A 302 10.58 4.24 -7.33
CA VAL A 302 11.88 3.82 -6.77
C VAL A 302 12.35 2.53 -7.43
N TYR A 303 11.50 1.51 -7.40
CA TYR A 303 11.83 0.20 -7.95
C TYR A 303 12.08 0.23 -9.47
N LEU A 304 11.12 0.75 -10.23
CA LEU A 304 11.17 0.71 -11.70
C LEU A 304 12.26 1.61 -12.29
N LEU A 305 12.59 2.72 -11.63
CA LEU A 305 13.62 3.67 -12.10
C LEU A 305 14.98 3.47 -11.44
N ARG A 306 15.14 2.39 -10.64
CA ARG A 306 16.39 2.01 -9.96
C ARG A 306 16.92 3.16 -9.10
N LYS A 307 16.09 3.69 -8.23
CA LYS A 307 16.43 4.79 -7.32
C LYS A 307 16.81 4.27 -5.94
N ALA A 308 17.79 4.92 -5.34
CA ALA A 308 18.30 4.54 -4.02
C ALA A 308 17.49 5.14 -2.86
N HIS A 309 16.67 6.13 -3.13
CA HIS A 309 15.90 6.83 -2.08
C HIS A 309 14.59 7.34 -2.64
N VAL A 310 13.50 7.22 -1.86
CA VAL A 310 12.18 7.70 -2.26
C VAL A 310 12.17 9.21 -2.54
N GLY A 311 13.02 9.98 -1.91
CA GLY A 311 13.22 11.40 -2.19
C GLY A 311 13.75 11.74 -3.58
N GLU A 312 14.25 10.77 -4.35
CA GLU A 312 14.61 10.98 -5.77
C GLU A 312 13.39 10.97 -6.69
N VAL A 313 12.23 10.54 -6.19
CA VAL A 313 10.97 10.43 -6.96
C VAL A 313 9.79 11.12 -6.28
N GLN A 314 10.02 11.73 -5.12
CA GLN A 314 9.00 12.37 -4.32
C GLN A 314 9.59 13.57 -3.55
N ALA A 315 9.07 14.77 -3.80
CA ALA A 315 9.42 15.93 -2.99
C ALA A 315 8.78 15.81 -1.59
N SER A 316 9.60 15.91 -0.55
CA SER A 316 9.17 15.79 0.84
C SER A 316 10.13 16.52 1.78
N LEU A 317 9.96 16.34 3.10
CA LEU A 317 10.86 16.88 4.12
C LEU A 317 11.78 15.77 4.64
N TRP A 318 13.07 16.05 4.66
CA TRP A 318 14.10 15.10 5.08
C TRP A 318 14.95 15.70 6.20
N PRO A 319 15.37 14.88 7.20
CA PRO A 319 16.35 15.33 8.19
C PRO A 319 17.65 15.79 7.53
N GLN A 320 18.32 16.76 8.13
CA GLN A 320 19.54 17.37 7.54
C GLN A 320 20.66 16.36 7.31
N ASP A 321 20.82 15.42 8.23
CA ASP A 321 21.82 14.35 8.12
C ASP A 321 21.53 13.36 6.97
N VAL A 322 20.23 13.09 6.66
CA VAL A 322 19.82 12.33 5.47
C VAL A 322 20.18 13.10 4.19
N GLN A 323 19.85 14.39 4.12
CA GLN A 323 20.18 15.23 2.97
C GLN A 323 21.70 15.28 2.71
N ASP A 324 22.49 15.42 3.77
CA ASP A 324 23.95 15.48 3.67
C ASP A 324 24.56 14.13 3.24
N ALA A 325 24.01 13.02 3.73
CA ALA A 325 24.43 11.67 3.34
C ALA A 325 24.07 11.39 1.87
N CYS A 326 22.86 11.71 1.45
CA CYS A 326 22.41 11.57 0.06
C CYS A 326 23.28 12.39 -0.90
N ARG A 327 23.55 13.66 -0.57
CA ARG A 327 24.40 14.52 -1.38
C ARG A 327 25.82 13.96 -1.56
N LYS A 328 26.43 13.40 -0.49
CA LYS A 328 27.74 12.78 -0.55
C LYS A 328 27.74 11.50 -1.39
N ALA A 329 26.63 10.80 -1.46
CA ALA A 329 26.44 9.55 -2.20
C ALA A 329 25.92 9.75 -3.62
N ASN A 330 25.82 10.97 -4.13
CA ASN A 330 25.21 11.29 -5.42
C ASN A 330 23.74 10.87 -5.55
N ILE A 331 23.02 10.77 -4.44
CA ILE A 331 21.56 10.58 -4.39
C ILE A 331 20.92 11.96 -4.44
N GLN A 332 20.20 12.24 -5.53
CA GLN A 332 19.66 13.57 -5.83
C GLN A 332 18.20 13.65 -5.36
N LEU A 333 17.97 14.20 -4.16
CA LEU A 333 16.61 14.42 -3.65
C LEU A 333 15.92 15.56 -4.39
N LEU A 334 14.60 15.40 -4.67
CA LEU A 334 13.74 16.43 -5.29
C LEU A 334 13.42 17.56 -4.33
#